data_3ba24f45fced41dcd99ac5bad32dd813
#
_entry.id   3ba24f45fced41dcd99ac5bad32dd813
#
_cell.length_a   1.000
_cell.length_b   1.000
_cell.length_c   1.000
_cell.angle_alpha   90.00
_cell.angle_beta   90.00
_cell.angle_gamma   90.00
#
_symmetry.space_group_name_H-M   'P 1'
#
loop_
_entity.id
_entity.type
_entity.pdbx_description
1 polymer ?
#
loop_
_entity_poly.entity_id
_entity_poly.type
_entity_poly.pdbx_seq_one_letter_code
_entity_poly.pdbx_strand_id
1 'polypeptide(L)'
;MVTNRYRETNRRYEKNHAACFYQQRRLITATIQFFDLFSGIGGFREGLRRAGGFTCVGHCEVDTYADKNYRLLFDTEGEWYCSDARTIEPERMPDFDLLCAGFPCQAFSIAGKREGLDRKSVV
;
A
#
# COMPACT_ATOMS: atom_id res chain seq x y z
N MET A 1 -30.24 38.15 -23.99
CA MET A 1 -29.32 37.42 -24.90
C MET A 1 -27.94 37.14 -24.30
N VAL A 2 -27.86 36.72 -23.03
CA VAL A 2 -26.58 36.48 -22.31
C VAL A 2 -26.34 34.98 -21.99
N THR A 3 -27.31 34.12 -22.29
CA THR A 3 -27.32 32.72 -21.82
C THR A 3 -26.55 31.71 -22.69
N ASN A 4 -26.17 32.05 -23.91
CA ASN A 4 -25.54 31.07 -24.81
C ASN A 4 -24.01 31.01 -24.69
N ARG A 5 -23.37 32.13 -24.39
CA ARG A 5 -21.91 32.21 -24.27
C ARG A 5 -21.37 31.53 -23.01
N TYR A 6 -22.16 31.51 -21.93
CA TYR A 6 -21.80 30.87 -20.67
C TYR A 6 -21.86 29.32 -20.75
N ARG A 7 -22.79 28.78 -21.54
CA ARG A 7 -22.92 27.33 -21.77
C ARG A 7 -21.83 26.78 -22.69
N GLU A 8 -21.32 27.58 -23.63
CA GLU A 8 -20.22 27.14 -24.51
C GLU A 8 -18.87 27.19 -23.81
N THR A 9 -18.61 28.16 -22.94
CA THR A 9 -17.39 28.23 -22.13
C THR A 9 -17.33 27.11 -21.10
N ASN A 10 -18.46 26.79 -20.46
CA ASN A 10 -18.50 25.66 -19.49
C ASN A 10 -18.30 24.32 -20.18
N ARG A 11 -18.90 24.08 -21.34
CA ARG A 11 -18.70 22.85 -22.10
C ARG A 11 -17.25 22.68 -22.58
N ARG A 12 -16.58 23.78 -22.92
CA ARG A 12 -15.17 23.76 -23.32
C ARG A 12 -14.25 23.52 -22.12
N TYR A 13 -14.59 24.07 -20.96
CA TYR A 13 -13.88 23.87 -19.70
C TYR A 13 -13.97 22.40 -19.26
N GLU A 14 -15.16 21.81 -19.25
CA GLU A 14 -15.39 20.41 -18.87
C GLU A 14 -14.69 19.42 -19.83
N LYS A 15 -14.70 19.67 -21.14
CA LYS A 15 -13.99 18.86 -22.13
C LYS A 15 -12.47 18.92 -21.95
N ASN A 16 -11.92 20.09 -21.64
CA ASN A 16 -10.49 20.27 -21.43
C ASN A 16 -10.03 19.65 -20.10
N HIS A 17 -10.84 19.74 -19.04
CA HIS A 17 -10.56 19.07 -17.77
C HIS A 17 -10.67 17.54 -17.88
N ALA A 18 -11.70 17.01 -18.53
CA ALA A 18 -11.83 15.60 -18.77
C ALA A 18 -10.66 15.05 -19.62
N ALA A 19 -10.26 15.76 -20.67
CA ALA A 19 -9.10 15.38 -21.49
C ALA A 19 -7.79 15.45 -20.70
N CYS A 20 -7.61 16.44 -19.83
CA CYS A 20 -6.44 16.56 -18.96
C CYS A 20 -6.39 15.41 -17.93
N PHE A 21 -7.52 15.04 -17.31
CA PHE A 21 -7.61 13.89 -16.42
C PHE A 21 -7.37 12.56 -17.14
N TYR A 22 -7.86 12.40 -18.37
CA TYR A 22 -7.60 11.21 -19.18
C TYR A 22 -6.15 11.13 -19.66
N GLN A 23 -5.53 12.25 -19.97
CA GLN A 23 -4.13 12.31 -20.39
C GLN A 23 -3.16 12.09 -19.22
N GLN A 24 -3.50 12.57 -18.03
CA GLN A 24 -2.74 12.32 -16.81
C GLN A 24 -2.79 10.85 -16.38
N ARG A 25 -3.90 10.12 -16.64
CA ARG A 25 -3.98 8.66 -16.42
C ARG A 25 -3.11 7.85 -17.40
N ARG A 26 -2.79 8.37 -18.58
CA ARG A 26 -1.95 7.68 -19.57
C ARG A 26 -0.44 7.85 -19.33
N LEU A 27 -0.01 8.76 -18.46
CA LEU A 27 1.40 9.03 -18.17
C LEU A 27 1.93 8.29 -16.93
N ILE A 28 1.08 7.59 -16.17
CA ILE A 28 1.53 6.75 -15.05
C ILE A 28 1.44 5.30 -15.49
N THR A 29 2.37 4.87 -16.34
CA THR A 29 2.58 3.45 -16.65
C THR A 29 3.50 2.77 -15.62
N ALA A 30 4.18 3.52 -14.78
CA ALA A 30 4.97 3.00 -13.68
C ALA A 30 4.13 3.01 -12.40
N THR A 31 3.80 1.83 -11.87
CA THR A 31 3.21 1.70 -10.54
C THR A 31 4.31 1.74 -9.50
N ILE A 32 4.05 2.37 -8.34
CA ILE A 32 4.93 2.34 -7.18
C ILE A 32 4.89 0.92 -6.62
N GLN A 33 6.03 0.25 -6.57
CA GLN A 33 6.16 -1.07 -5.98
C GLN A 33 6.29 -0.95 -4.47
N PHE A 34 5.49 -1.69 -3.71
CA PHE A 34 5.58 -1.66 -2.25
C PHE A 34 5.73 -3.05 -1.65
N PHE A 35 6.41 -3.09 -0.52
CA PHE A 35 6.54 -4.25 0.34
C PHE A 35 5.73 -4.05 1.62
N ASP A 36 4.93 -5.06 2.02
CA ASP A 36 4.03 -4.99 3.19
C ASP A 36 4.62 -5.81 4.36
N LEU A 37 5.38 -5.13 5.22
CA LEU A 37 6.05 -5.73 6.37
C LEU A 37 5.13 -5.67 7.60
N PHE A 38 5.01 -6.78 8.31
CA PHE A 38 4.02 -6.97 9.38
C PHE A 38 2.60 -6.74 8.87
N SER A 39 2.29 -7.42 7.77
CA SER A 39 1.14 -7.10 6.92
C SER A 39 -0.22 -7.32 7.62
N GLY A 40 -0.27 -8.16 8.66
CA GLY A 40 -1.52 -8.51 9.30
C GLY A 40 -2.52 -9.07 8.28
N ILE A 41 -3.72 -8.51 8.27
CA ILE A 41 -4.77 -8.86 7.28
C ILE A 41 -4.73 -7.95 6.04
N GLY A 42 -3.73 -7.08 5.90
CA GLY A 42 -3.52 -6.26 4.69
C GLY A 42 -4.15 -4.87 4.71
N GLY A 43 -4.17 -4.19 5.86
CA GLY A 43 -4.74 -2.84 5.95
C GLY A 43 -4.04 -1.83 5.06
N PHE A 44 -2.70 -1.81 5.03
CA PHE A 44 -1.93 -0.96 4.11
C PHE A 44 -2.21 -1.30 2.65
N ARG A 45 -2.16 -2.59 2.31
CA ARG A 45 -2.42 -3.06 0.95
C ARG A 45 -3.80 -2.63 0.46
N GLU A 46 -4.84 -2.78 1.26
CA GLU A 46 -6.19 -2.35 0.88
C GLU A 46 -6.28 -0.83 0.68
N GLY A 47 -5.64 -0.04 1.56
CA GLY A 47 -5.57 1.41 1.41
C GLY A 47 -4.89 1.82 0.10
N LEU A 48 -3.73 1.23 -0.22
CA LEU A 48 -2.97 1.50 -1.44
C LEU A 48 -3.70 1.01 -2.69
N ARG A 49 -4.38 -0.16 -2.62
CA ARG A 49 -5.23 -0.66 -3.70
C ARG A 49 -6.36 0.32 -4.04
N ARG A 50 -7.01 0.91 -3.03
CA ARG A 50 -8.06 1.92 -3.24
C ARG A 50 -7.51 3.23 -3.78
N ALA A 51 -6.33 3.64 -3.35
CA ALA A 51 -5.66 4.83 -3.88
C ALA A 51 -5.27 4.67 -5.36
N GLY A 52 -4.92 3.46 -5.78
CA GLY A 52 -4.46 3.13 -7.13
C GLY A 52 -3.03 3.59 -7.42
N GLY A 53 -2.40 2.99 -8.41
CA GLY A 53 -1.02 3.30 -8.79
C GLY A 53 0.05 2.58 -7.95
N PHE A 54 -0.34 1.56 -7.18
CA PHE A 54 0.56 0.77 -6.34
C PHE A 54 0.46 -0.72 -6.68
N THR A 55 1.58 -1.43 -6.60
CA THR A 55 1.67 -2.88 -6.80
C THR A 55 2.43 -3.49 -5.63
N CYS A 56 1.84 -4.48 -4.97
CA CYS A 56 2.52 -5.24 -3.94
C CYS A 56 3.53 -6.18 -4.58
N VAL A 57 4.77 -6.21 -4.08
CA VAL A 57 5.81 -7.13 -4.55
C VAL A 57 6.11 -8.24 -3.56
N GLY A 58 5.63 -8.10 -2.33
CA GLY A 58 5.79 -9.11 -1.30
C GLY A 58 5.27 -8.66 0.05
N HIS A 59 5.12 -9.61 0.95
CA HIS A 59 4.68 -9.36 2.31
C HIS A 59 5.39 -10.27 3.33
N CYS A 60 5.37 -9.83 4.59
CA CYS A 60 5.87 -10.62 5.71
C CYS A 60 4.87 -10.59 6.86
N GLU A 61 4.46 -11.77 7.34
CA GLU A 61 3.56 -11.91 8.48
C GLU A 61 3.84 -13.21 9.24
N VAL A 62 4.03 -13.09 10.55
CA VAL A 62 4.36 -14.22 11.44
C VAL A 62 3.10 -14.96 11.91
N ASP A 63 1.99 -14.25 12.04
CA ASP A 63 0.71 -14.87 12.43
C ASP A 63 0.10 -15.61 11.24
N THR A 64 0.05 -16.93 11.36
CA THR A 64 -0.45 -17.82 10.30
C THR A 64 -1.93 -17.61 9.98
N TYR A 65 -2.74 -17.14 10.94
CA TYR A 65 -4.15 -16.84 10.69
C TYR A 65 -4.31 -15.52 9.95
N ALA A 66 -3.51 -14.52 10.31
CA ALA A 66 -3.48 -13.25 9.60
C ALA A 66 -3.00 -13.46 8.15
N ASP A 67 -1.91 -14.21 7.93
CA ASP A 67 -1.40 -14.53 6.59
C ASP A 67 -2.44 -15.28 5.74
N LYS A 68 -3.14 -16.27 6.30
CA LYS A 68 -4.21 -16.96 5.59
C LYS A 68 -5.32 -16.01 5.14
N ASN A 69 -5.74 -15.09 6.02
CA ASN A 69 -6.74 -14.09 5.65
C ASN A 69 -6.22 -13.12 4.59
N TYR A 70 -4.96 -12.70 4.69
CA TYR A 70 -4.31 -11.87 3.68
C TYR A 70 -4.38 -12.50 2.30
N ARG A 71 -4.01 -13.79 2.18
CA ARG A 71 -4.05 -14.54 0.91
C ARG A 71 -5.45 -14.82 0.39
N LEU A 72 -6.46 -14.83 1.26
CA LEU A 72 -7.86 -14.91 0.84
C LEU A 72 -8.40 -13.58 0.28
N LEU A 73 -7.88 -12.46 0.78
CA LEU A 73 -8.33 -11.13 0.39
C LEU A 73 -7.61 -10.60 -0.85
N PHE A 74 -6.37 -11.04 -1.07
CA PHE A 74 -5.51 -10.52 -2.12
C PHE A 74 -4.93 -11.67 -2.95
N ASP A 75 -4.79 -11.42 -4.25
CA ASP A 75 -3.99 -12.28 -5.09
C ASP A 75 -2.51 -12.07 -4.76
N THR A 76 -1.85 -13.13 -4.30
CA THR A 76 -0.43 -13.13 -3.89
C THR A 76 0.42 -14.05 -4.76
N GLU A 77 -0.13 -14.52 -5.89
CA GLU A 77 0.60 -15.40 -6.81
C GLU A 77 1.81 -14.66 -7.40
N GLY A 78 2.98 -15.26 -7.28
CA GLY A 78 4.23 -14.68 -7.74
C GLY A 78 4.85 -13.60 -6.83
N GLU A 79 4.19 -13.23 -5.73
CA GLU A 79 4.76 -12.29 -4.75
C GLU A 79 5.77 -12.98 -3.82
N TRP A 80 6.76 -12.22 -3.37
CA TRP A 80 7.72 -12.69 -2.38
C TRP A 80 7.06 -12.77 -0.99
N TYR A 81 7.37 -13.83 -0.24
CA TYR A 81 6.82 -14.05 1.10
C TYR A 81 7.87 -14.47 2.11
N CYS A 82 7.76 -13.96 3.32
CA CYS A 82 8.49 -14.40 4.50
C CYS A 82 7.56 -14.50 5.71
N SER A 83 7.70 -15.56 6.50
CA SER A 83 6.91 -15.73 7.71
C SER A 83 7.49 -15.01 8.93
N ASP A 84 8.78 -14.68 8.94
CA ASP A 84 9.44 -14.08 10.09
C ASP A 84 10.41 -12.98 9.62
N ALA A 85 10.11 -11.75 9.99
CA ALA A 85 10.92 -10.57 9.62
C ALA A 85 12.39 -10.67 10.06
N ARG A 86 12.68 -11.43 11.12
CA ARG A 86 14.04 -11.65 11.62
C ARG A 86 14.90 -12.51 10.69
N THR A 87 14.25 -13.27 9.82
CA THR A 87 14.93 -14.18 8.87
C THR A 87 15.05 -13.58 7.48
N ILE A 88 14.63 -12.32 7.29
CA ILE A 88 14.73 -11.64 6.02
C ILE A 88 16.21 -11.41 5.68
N GLU A 89 16.62 -11.90 4.52
CA GLU A 89 17.89 -11.60 3.90
C GLU A 89 17.63 -10.48 2.87
N PRO A 90 18.11 -9.24 3.09
CA PRO A 90 17.80 -8.11 2.21
C PRO A 90 18.16 -8.35 0.75
N GLU A 91 19.21 -9.13 0.49
CA GLU A 91 19.70 -9.46 -0.85
C GLU A 91 18.74 -10.37 -1.65
N ARG A 92 17.81 -11.01 -0.95
CA ARG A 92 16.78 -11.90 -1.54
C ARG A 92 15.44 -11.24 -1.72
N MET A 93 15.27 -10.04 -1.15
CA MET A 93 14.04 -9.29 -1.31
C MET A 93 13.90 -8.77 -2.75
N PRO A 94 12.68 -8.67 -3.27
CA PRO A 94 12.45 -7.94 -4.51
C PRO A 94 12.74 -6.46 -4.32
N ASP A 95 13.07 -5.76 -5.40
CA ASP A 95 13.16 -4.30 -5.38
C ASP A 95 11.79 -3.70 -5.10
N PHE A 96 11.76 -2.64 -4.31
CA PHE A 96 10.54 -1.88 -4.01
C PHE A 96 10.85 -0.40 -3.79
N ASP A 97 9.85 0.45 -4.05
CA ASP A 97 9.93 1.90 -3.87
C ASP A 97 9.42 2.35 -2.50
N LEU A 98 8.51 1.58 -1.90
CA LEU A 98 7.83 1.91 -0.66
C LEU A 98 7.79 0.71 0.29
N LEU A 99 8.22 0.92 1.53
CA LEU A 99 8.03 -0.03 2.62
C LEU A 99 6.85 0.40 3.48
N CYS A 100 5.83 -0.45 3.56
CA CYS A 100 4.76 -0.32 4.56
C CYS A 100 5.09 -1.23 5.74
N ALA A 101 5.07 -0.68 6.97
CA ALA A 101 5.40 -1.45 8.16
C ALA A 101 4.59 -0.99 9.36
N GLY A 102 3.66 -1.81 9.81
CA GLY A 102 2.89 -1.62 11.04
C GLY A 102 3.44 -2.47 12.17
N PHE A 103 4.62 -2.14 12.72
CA PHE A 103 5.22 -2.95 13.78
C PHE A 103 4.39 -2.95 15.07
N PRO A 104 4.43 -4.02 15.89
CA PRO A 104 3.72 -4.12 17.15
C PRO A 104 4.12 -3.02 18.13
N CYS A 105 3.18 -2.12 18.49
CA CYS A 105 3.47 -0.98 19.38
C CYS A 105 3.34 -1.31 20.87
N GLN A 106 3.13 -2.56 21.27
CA GLN A 106 2.93 -2.94 22.68
C GLN A 106 4.07 -2.48 23.60
N ALA A 107 5.31 -2.49 23.11
CA ALA A 107 6.47 -2.02 23.86
C ALA A 107 6.51 -0.49 24.04
N PHE A 108 5.81 0.27 23.20
CA PHE A 108 5.81 1.75 23.18
C PHE A 108 4.48 2.34 23.61
N SER A 109 3.41 1.55 23.63
CA SER A 109 2.06 1.99 23.97
C SER A 109 1.93 2.37 25.45
N ILE A 110 1.09 3.38 25.73
CA ILE A 110 0.70 3.74 27.09
C ILE A 110 -0.02 2.60 27.80
N ALA A 111 -0.74 1.75 27.04
CA ALA A 111 -1.42 0.55 27.55
C ALA A 111 -0.49 -0.66 27.73
N GLY A 112 0.76 -0.59 27.25
CA GLY A 112 1.77 -1.64 27.39
C GLY A 112 2.76 -1.35 28.53
N LYS A 113 3.70 -2.29 28.74
CA LYS A 113 4.73 -2.17 29.80
C LYS A 113 5.85 -1.16 29.49
N ARG A 114 5.78 -0.44 28.37
CA ARG A 114 6.77 0.57 27.92
C ARG A 114 8.23 0.10 27.96
N GLU A 115 8.49 -1.16 27.59
CA GLU A 115 9.83 -1.73 27.65
C GLU A 115 10.76 -1.28 26.49
N GLY A 116 10.24 -0.46 25.56
CA GLY A 116 11.02 0.11 24.46
C GLY A 116 11.55 -0.95 23.48
N LEU A 117 12.69 -0.64 22.83
CA LEU A 117 13.36 -1.54 21.87
C LEU A 117 14.10 -2.71 22.50
N ASP A 118 14.28 -2.70 23.82
CA ASP A 118 15.07 -3.72 24.54
C ASP A 118 14.30 -5.03 24.78
N ARG A 119 13.02 -5.07 24.43
CA ARG A 119 12.20 -6.26 24.62
C ARG A 119 12.47 -7.30 23.53
N LYS A 120 12.98 -8.47 23.90
CA LYS A 120 13.22 -9.62 23.01
C LYS A 120 11.98 -10.14 22.26
N SER A 121 10.79 -9.63 22.57
CA SER A 121 9.50 -10.05 22.00
C SER A 121 8.88 -9.01 21.04
N VAL A 122 9.61 -8.01 20.61
CA VAL A 122 9.10 -6.97 19.69
C VAL A 122 9.25 -7.37 18.22
N VAL A 123 9.88 -8.51 17.97
CA VAL A 123 10.03 -9.04 16.60
C VAL A 123 9.49 -10.44 16.56
#